data_99c60b79c20a5f3aa34e2f674ada693b
#
_entry.id   99c60b79c20a5f3aa34e2f674ada693b
#
_cell.length_a   1.000
_cell.length_b   1.000
_cell.length_c   1.000
_cell.angle_alpha   90.00
_cell.angle_beta   90.00
_cell.angle_gamma   90.00
#
_symmetry.space_group_name_H-M   'P 1'
#
loop_
_entity.id
_entity.type
_entity.pdbx_description
1 polymer ?
#
loop_
_entity_poly.entity_id
_entity_poly.type
_entity_poly.pdbx_seq_one_letter_code
_entity_poly.pdbx_strand_id
1 'polypeptide(L)'
;MDELKRCHWKGGMILRMIESYVGEDAFKNGLHNYLVKYSYSNAEAADLWKSISENSEKDVSGIMDAWITRDGYPLVTVNNGNKVEIMQERFLLNGKTDDRIWPVPLTVKRKDGIESMLFDSKEKEIDGGQFLKLNADETGFYRVKYSDEFYSKFDPASDDFTEFDLIGIVSDLYALVISGRMDLKRYTDIIGKFKQNGRYNLYIQISNELAELYHILYRNEDVKKTFMDFHEEQKKLLEKDRNDDINRSILHGLVLRRLAEVDEDICGELAAKYHHMEREDPDMRNAIAYAFVKKHDDPEATIKKYESLKNDNDRVAVLVSMGNLKGKEAMEMIFTLAKDGRIKKQDESRYYTSFGLSIDNKDLAFENIERIVARLNEISSGGRNVSNLMSSVLPFLGEGRTDETKKLMDKIRNDKNKLGIAKGLEKLEIFEKLREKYNK
;
A
#
# COMPACT_ATOMS: atom_id res chain seq x y z
N MET A 1 4.55 7.28 -7.59
CA MET A 1 3.42 8.22 -7.37
C MET A 1 3.99 9.62 -7.49
N ASP A 2 3.42 10.47 -8.34
CA ASP A 2 3.94 11.83 -8.60
C ASP A 2 4.17 12.61 -7.31
N GLU A 3 5.20 13.48 -7.31
CA GLU A 3 5.43 14.45 -6.23
C GLU A 3 4.18 15.31 -5.99
N LEU A 4 3.50 15.70 -7.07
CA LEU A 4 2.18 16.35 -7.04
C LEU A 4 1.11 15.47 -6.36
N LYS A 5 1.03 14.16 -6.65
CA LYS A 5 0.09 13.27 -5.94
C LYS A 5 0.45 13.13 -4.47
N ARG A 6 1.73 13.04 -4.10
CA ARG A 6 2.16 13.03 -2.69
C ARG A 6 1.78 14.32 -1.98
N CYS A 7 1.99 15.48 -2.60
CA CYS A 7 1.57 16.76 -2.03
C CYS A 7 0.05 16.82 -1.87
N HIS A 8 -0.72 16.37 -2.86
CA HIS A 8 -2.18 16.35 -2.77
C HIS A 8 -2.69 15.39 -1.69
N TRP A 9 -2.16 14.16 -1.61
CA TRP A 9 -2.55 13.19 -0.59
C TRP A 9 -2.14 13.65 0.82
N LYS A 10 -0.89 14.10 0.99
CA LYS A 10 -0.42 14.67 2.27
C LYS A 10 -1.27 15.88 2.65
N GLY A 11 -1.47 16.82 1.72
CA GLY A 11 -2.29 17.99 1.95
C GLY A 11 -3.73 17.65 2.34
N GLY A 12 -4.38 16.74 1.62
CA GLY A 12 -5.73 16.28 1.93
C GLY A 12 -5.84 15.62 3.31
N MET A 13 -4.88 14.78 3.69
CA MET A 13 -4.86 14.14 5.01
C MET A 13 -4.61 15.15 6.14
N ILE A 14 -3.73 16.12 5.92
CA ILE A 14 -3.50 17.18 6.91
C ILE A 14 -4.75 18.07 7.06
N LEU A 15 -5.43 18.41 5.97
CA LEU A 15 -6.69 19.16 6.04
C LEU A 15 -7.77 18.39 6.81
N ARG A 16 -7.91 17.09 6.57
CA ARG A 16 -8.82 16.23 7.34
C ARG A 16 -8.47 16.17 8.83
N MET A 17 -7.17 16.13 9.15
CA MET A 17 -6.70 16.19 10.53
C MET A 17 -7.06 17.52 11.19
N ILE A 18 -6.90 18.64 10.49
CA ILE A 18 -7.29 19.97 10.99
C ILE A 18 -8.82 20.08 11.15
N GLU A 19 -9.61 19.63 10.16
CA GLU A 19 -11.07 19.59 10.25
C GLU A 19 -11.52 18.81 11.49
N SER A 20 -10.99 17.59 11.70
CA SER A 20 -11.30 16.78 12.87
C SER A 20 -10.91 17.48 14.20
N TYR A 21 -9.83 18.28 14.19
CA TYR A 21 -9.35 18.99 15.37
C TYR A 21 -10.17 20.25 15.69
N VAL A 22 -10.52 21.05 14.69
CA VAL A 22 -11.26 22.30 14.91
C VAL A 22 -12.78 22.09 14.97
N GLY A 23 -13.26 20.97 14.42
CA GLY A 23 -14.68 20.65 14.24
C GLY A 23 -15.22 21.08 12.88
N GLU A 24 -16.22 20.36 12.38
CA GLU A 24 -16.80 20.54 11.04
C GLU A 24 -17.34 21.95 10.80
N ASP A 25 -18.12 22.50 11.75
CA ASP A 25 -18.72 23.83 11.60
C ASP A 25 -17.67 24.94 11.54
N ALA A 26 -16.67 24.91 12.43
CA ALA A 26 -15.59 25.89 12.45
C ALA A 26 -14.74 25.82 11.17
N PHE A 27 -14.43 24.60 10.69
CA PHE A 27 -13.71 24.40 9.44
C PHE A 27 -14.50 24.92 8.24
N LYS A 28 -15.78 24.59 8.14
CA LYS A 28 -16.68 25.02 7.08
C LYS A 28 -16.84 26.54 7.05
N ASN A 29 -17.06 27.18 8.20
CA ASN A 29 -17.16 28.64 8.32
C ASN A 29 -15.86 29.34 7.95
N GLY A 30 -14.71 28.82 8.42
CA GLY A 30 -13.40 29.32 8.04
C GLY A 30 -13.12 29.22 6.54
N LEU A 31 -13.47 28.10 5.91
CA LEU A 31 -13.36 27.92 4.45
C LEU A 31 -14.30 28.87 3.69
N HIS A 32 -15.55 29.03 4.14
CA HIS A 32 -16.53 29.97 3.55
C HIS A 32 -15.99 31.38 3.60
N ASN A 33 -15.60 31.89 4.76
CA ASN A 33 -15.08 33.25 4.95
C ASN A 33 -13.83 33.51 4.10
N TYR A 34 -12.93 32.54 3.98
CA TYR A 34 -11.79 32.61 3.09
C TYR A 34 -12.20 32.75 1.62
N LEU A 35 -13.13 31.93 1.12
CA LEU A 35 -13.60 31.96 -0.26
C LEU A 35 -14.33 33.27 -0.59
N VAL A 36 -15.14 33.78 0.33
CA VAL A 36 -15.84 35.08 0.17
C VAL A 36 -14.83 36.23 0.12
N LYS A 37 -13.90 36.30 1.07
CA LYS A 37 -12.92 37.37 1.18
C LYS A 37 -11.99 37.47 -0.03
N TYR A 38 -11.58 36.33 -0.59
CA TYR A 38 -10.65 36.26 -1.73
C TYR A 38 -11.36 35.96 -3.06
N SER A 39 -12.67 36.16 -3.15
CA SER A 39 -13.45 35.98 -4.39
C SER A 39 -12.83 36.78 -5.53
N TYR A 40 -12.56 36.11 -6.67
CA TYR A 40 -11.95 36.71 -7.87
C TYR A 40 -10.57 37.36 -7.64
N SER A 41 -9.89 37.02 -6.56
CA SER A 41 -8.58 37.54 -6.19
C SER A 41 -7.58 36.42 -5.97
N ASN A 42 -6.30 36.75 -5.83
CA ASN A 42 -5.26 35.80 -5.42
C ASN A 42 -5.25 35.66 -3.90
N ALA A 43 -4.92 34.48 -3.43
CA ALA A 43 -4.75 34.17 -2.01
C ALA A 43 -3.56 33.22 -1.81
N GLU A 44 -2.99 33.25 -0.61
CA GLU A 44 -1.94 32.34 -0.17
C GLU A 44 -2.48 31.30 0.82
N ALA A 45 -1.75 30.22 1.02
CA ALA A 45 -2.13 29.16 1.97
C ALA A 45 -2.29 29.72 3.40
N ALA A 46 -1.46 30.68 3.79
CA ALA A 46 -1.53 31.35 5.09
C ALA A 46 -2.87 32.06 5.33
N ASP A 47 -3.51 32.58 4.29
CA ASP A 47 -4.82 33.25 4.39
C ASP A 47 -5.91 32.24 4.78
N LEU A 48 -5.84 31.02 4.24
CA LEU A 48 -6.77 29.95 4.60
C LEU A 48 -6.58 29.53 6.07
N TRP A 49 -5.33 29.33 6.50
CA TRP A 49 -5.05 28.94 7.88
C TRP A 49 -5.49 29.99 8.87
N LYS A 50 -5.28 31.25 8.56
CA LYS A 50 -5.75 32.38 9.37
C LYS A 50 -7.26 32.39 9.48
N SER A 51 -7.98 32.23 8.36
CA SER A 51 -9.43 32.19 8.37
C SER A 51 -10.01 31.04 9.20
N ILE A 52 -9.40 29.85 9.15
CA ILE A 52 -9.82 28.70 9.98
C ILE A 52 -9.50 28.99 11.46
N SER A 53 -8.34 29.57 11.78
CA SER A 53 -7.99 29.95 13.15
C SER A 53 -9.00 30.94 13.75
N GLU A 54 -9.37 31.97 13.02
CA GLU A 54 -10.37 33.00 13.44
C GLU A 54 -11.77 32.42 13.71
N ASN A 55 -12.11 31.28 13.09
CA ASN A 55 -13.44 30.65 13.25
C ASN A 55 -13.41 29.46 14.27
N SER A 56 -12.24 29.06 14.77
CA SER A 56 -12.13 27.87 15.62
C SER A 56 -11.55 28.16 17.01
N GLU A 57 -11.09 29.38 17.28
CA GLU A 57 -10.36 29.75 18.51
C GLU A 57 -9.09 28.89 18.75
N LYS A 58 -8.56 28.26 17.69
CA LYS A 58 -7.36 27.41 17.73
C LYS A 58 -6.27 27.97 16.82
N ASP A 59 -5.00 27.87 17.21
CA ASP A 59 -3.87 28.30 16.37
C ASP A 59 -3.58 27.29 15.25
N VAL A 60 -4.46 27.27 14.22
CA VAL A 60 -4.26 26.44 13.03
C VAL A 60 -3.06 26.93 12.23
N SER A 61 -2.77 28.23 12.21
CA SER A 61 -1.61 28.78 11.49
C SER A 61 -0.29 28.25 12.02
N GLY A 62 -0.08 28.22 13.32
CA GLY A 62 1.14 27.68 13.94
C GLY A 62 1.27 26.16 13.76
N ILE A 63 0.15 25.42 13.80
CA ILE A 63 0.14 23.99 13.48
C ILE A 63 0.59 23.76 12.05
N MET A 64 -0.07 24.43 11.09
CA MET A 64 0.17 24.24 9.66
C MET A 64 1.58 24.62 9.22
N ASP A 65 2.18 25.65 9.81
CA ASP A 65 3.57 26.04 9.53
C ASP A 65 4.52 24.85 9.76
N ALA A 66 4.42 24.16 10.91
CA ALA A 66 5.23 22.99 11.21
C ALA A 66 4.98 21.84 10.22
N TRP A 67 3.75 21.60 9.81
CA TRP A 67 3.39 20.51 8.89
C TRP A 67 3.79 20.77 7.43
N ILE A 68 3.92 22.02 7.01
CA ILE A 68 4.32 22.42 5.67
C ILE A 68 5.86 22.47 5.55
N THR A 69 6.55 23.01 6.57
CA THR A 69 7.98 23.26 6.53
C THR A 69 8.83 22.06 6.91
N ARG A 70 8.29 21.11 7.70
CA ARG A 70 9.02 19.90 8.13
C ARG A 70 8.71 18.71 7.24
N ASP A 71 9.77 18.08 6.75
CA ASP A 71 9.67 16.84 5.99
C ASP A 71 9.46 15.63 6.92
N GLY A 72 8.61 14.68 6.49
CA GLY A 72 8.22 13.50 7.28
C GLY A 72 6.92 13.70 8.05
N TYR A 73 6.72 12.88 9.06
CA TYR A 73 5.57 12.87 9.97
C TYR A 73 5.91 12.08 11.24
N PRO A 74 5.17 12.27 12.35
CA PRO A 74 5.50 11.63 13.61
C PRO A 74 5.04 10.17 13.71
N LEU A 75 5.79 9.39 14.48
CA LEU A 75 5.36 8.17 15.15
C LEU A 75 5.06 8.52 16.60
N VAL A 76 3.85 8.23 17.05
CA VAL A 76 3.44 8.37 18.45
C VAL A 76 3.51 6.99 19.10
N THR A 77 4.41 6.83 20.06
CA THR A 77 4.50 5.61 20.87
C THR A 77 3.61 5.76 22.10
N VAL A 78 2.82 4.73 22.38
CA VAL A 78 1.86 4.67 23.50
C VAL A 78 2.28 3.59 24.47
N ASN A 79 2.55 3.96 25.70
CA ASN A 79 2.80 3.05 26.82
C ASN A 79 1.58 3.07 27.75
N ASN A 80 0.88 1.93 27.82
CA ASN A 80 -0.29 1.79 28.66
C ASN A 80 0.14 1.33 30.07
N GLY A 81 -0.24 2.13 31.07
CA GLY A 81 -0.11 1.83 32.49
C GLY A 81 -1.37 2.32 33.22
N ASN A 82 -1.26 2.66 34.51
CA ASN A 82 -2.32 3.37 35.23
C ASN A 82 -2.66 4.73 34.58
N LYS A 83 -1.66 5.31 33.91
CA LYS A 83 -1.76 6.47 33.04
C LYS A 83 -1.22 6.08 31.67
N VAL A 84 -1.66 6.76 30.62
CA VAL A 84 -1.17 6.54 29.26
C VAL A 84 -0.08 7.58 28.98
N GLU A 85 1.14 7.10 28.84
CA GLU A 85 2.26 7.93 28.40
C GLU A 85 2.38 7.89 26.89
N ILE A 86 2.49 9.04 26.26
CA ILE A 86 2.69 9.19 24.84
C ILE A 86 3.98 9.93 24.55
N MET A 87 4.71 9.46 23.54
CA MET A 87 5.97 10.06 23.08
C MET A 87 5.97 10.14 21.56
N GLN A 88 6.50 11.24 21.00
CA GLN A 88 6.65 11.36 19.56
C GLN A 88 8.10 11.39 19.11
N GLU A 89 8.33 10.79 17.96
CA GLU A 89 9.56 10.88 17.18
C GLU A 89 9.26 10.97 15.69
N ARG A 90 10.23 11.40 14.88
CA ARG A 90 10.06 11.34 13.42
C ARG A 90 10.02 9.91 12.93
N PHE A 91 9.01 9.56 12.13
CA PHE A 91 8.92 8.28 11.48
C PHE A 91 9.66 8.26 10.12
N LEU A 92 10.56 7.29 9.96
CA LEU A 92 11.22 6.97 8.69
C LEU A 92 11.22 5.46 8.47
N LEU A 93 10.86 5.01 7.27
CA LEU A 93 10.82 3.59 6.91
C LEU A 93 12.18 2.88 7.00
N ASN A 94 13.28 3.62 6.88
CA ASN A 94 14.64 3.05 7.02
C ASN A 94 15.07 2.79 8.48
N GLY A 95 14.17 3.02 9.44
CA GLY A 95 14.40 2.81 10.88
C GLY A 95 15.15 3.95 11.59
N LYS A 96 15.66 4.95 10.86
CA LYS A 96 16.31 6.12 11.46
C LYS A 96 15.28 7.01 12.14
N THR A 97 15.74 7.82 13.09
CA THR A 97 14.93 8.85 13.75
C THR A 97 15.78 10.10 13.99
N ASP A 98 15.14 11.18 14.33
CA ASP A 98 15.75 12.43 14.78
C ASP A 98 14.85 13.13 15.81
N ASP A 99 15.30 14.25 16.37
CA ASP A 99 14.60 14.95 17.44
C ASP A 99 13.47 15.89 16.97
N ARG A 100 13.11 15.83 15.71
CA ARG A 100 12.00 16.62 15.18
C ARG A 100 10.67 16.18 15.77
N ILE A 101 9.89 17.15 16.21
CA ILE A 101 8.53 16.97 16.73
C ILE A 101 7.55 17.83 15.91
N TRP A 102 6.29 17.49 15.98
CA TRP A 102 5.19 18.23 15.35
C TRP A 102 4.15 18.63 16.40
N PRO A 103 3.44 19.74 16.24
CA PRO A 103 2.19 19.97 16.92
C PRO A 103 1.14 19.04 16.30
N VAL A 104 0.85 17.92 16.98
CA VAL A 104 -0.04 16.86 16.46
C VAL A 104 -1.42 17.04 17.03
N PRO A 105 -2.44 17.36 16.21
CA PRO A 105 -3.84 17.21 16.61
C PRO A 105 -4.13 15.72 16.84
N LEU A 106 -4.16 15.31 18.11
CA LEU A 106 -4.49 13.93 18.49
C LEU A 106 -5.99 13.78 18.65
N THR A 107 -6.50 12.63 18.20
CA THR A 107 -7.80 12.11 18.61
C THR A 107 -7.60 10.88 19.48
N VAL A 108 -8.19 10.90 20.67
CA VAL A 108 -8.16 9.83 21.66
C VAL A 108 -9.52 9.15 21.67
N LYS A 109 -9.58 7.92 21.22
CA LYS A 109 -10.81 7.12 21.29
C LYS A 109 -10.93 6.48 22.66
N ARG A 110 -12.08 6.69 23.30
CA ARG A 110 -12.49 6.10 24.58
C ARG A 110 -13.80 5.35 24.41
N LYS A 111 -14.21 4.55 25.38
CA LYS A 111 -15.50 3.85 25.34
C LYS A 111 -16.71 4.80 25.34
N ASP A 112 -16.57 5.95 25.93
CA ASP A 112 -17.60 6.99 26.08
C ASP A 112 -17.55 8.09 25.00
N GLY A 113 -16.57 8.06 24.09
CA GLY A 113 -16.48 9.03 22.99
C GLY A 113 -15.06 9.25 22.45
N ILE A 114 -14.92 10.35 21.69
CA ILE A 114 -13.64 10.77 21.12
C ILE A 114 -13.28 12.13 21.69
N GLU A 115 -12.08 12.22 22.26
CA GLU A 115 -11.47 13.45 22.76
C GLU A 115 -10.43 13.96 21.75
N SER A 116 -10.39 15.28 21.51
CA SER A 116 -9.34 15.92 20.69
C SER A 116 -8.46 16.81 21.52
N MET A 117 -7.14 16.71 21.34
CA MET A 117 -6.14 17.51 22.03
C MET A 117 -4.94 17.83 21.14
N LEU A 118 -4.19 18.89 21.48
CA LEU A 118 -2.91 19.18 20.84
C LEU A 118 -1.77 18.51 21.61
N PHE A 119 -0.91 17.79 20.87
CA PHE A 119 0.33 17.19 21.36
C PHE A 119 1.53 17.85 20.68
N ASP A 120 2.13 18.82 21.31
CA ASP A 120 3.19 19.71 20.80
C ASP A 120 4.51 19.59 21.59
N SER A 121 4.61 18.62 22.47
CA SER A 121 5.81 18.29 23.26
C SER A 121 6.39 16.94 22.82
N LYS A 122 7.60 16.62 23.28
CA LYS A 122 8.26 15.33 23.05
C LYS A 122 7.50 14.18 23.70
N GLU A 123 7.01 14.43 24.91
CA GLU A 123 6.32 13.48 25.79
C GLU A 123 5.14 14.16 26.47
N LYS A 124 4.10 13.39 26.73
CA LYS A 124 2.92 13.83 27.46
C LYS A 124 2.24 12.66 28.15
N GLU A 125 1.69 12.90 29.30
CA GLU A 125 0.81 11.98 29.99
C GLU A 125 -0.64 12.37 29.73
N ILE A 126 -1.48 11.38 29.41
CA ILE A 126 -2.92 11.54 29.23
C ILE A 126 -3.67 10.59 30.16
N ASP A 127 -4.92 10.92 30.46
CA ASP A 127 -5.78 10.06 31.27
C ASP A 127 -5.95 8.69 30.61
N GLY A 128 -5.71 7.62 31.35
CA GLY A 128 -5.87 6.23 30.92
C GLY A 128 -7.30 5.69 31.02
N GLY A 129 -8.22 6.44 31.62
CA GLY A 129 -9.59 5.99 31.82
C GLY A 129 -10.30 5.69 30.49
N GLN A 130 -10.84 4.45 30.37
CA GLN A 130 -11.58 4.00 29.19
C GLN A 130 -10.84 4.13 27.82
N PHE A 131 -9.49 4.31 27.85
CA PHE A 131 -8.68 4.45 26.64
C PHE A 131 -8.80 3.20 25.74
N LEU A 132 -9.09 3.42 24.48
CA LEU A 132 -9.14 2.40 23.44
C LEU A 132 -7.97 2.53 22.46
N LYS A 133 -7.81 3.69 21.81
CA LYS A 133 -6.72 3.94 20.84
C LYS A 133 -6.52 5.45 20.62
N LEU A 134 -5.36 5.80 20.04
CA LEU A 134 -5.13 7.08 19.38
C LEU A 134 -5.54 7.01 17.89
N ASN A 135 -5.63 8.17 17.27
CA ASN A 135 -5.99 8.33 15.86
C ASN A 135 -7.35 7.70 15.53
N ALA A 136 -8.39 8.13 16.24
CA ALA A 136 -9.75 7.68 16.01
C ALA A 136 -10.15 7.91 14.54
N ASP A 137 -10.74 6.88 13.90
CA ASP A 137 -11.19 6.88 12.50
C ASP A 137 -10.11 7.30 11.48
N GLU A 138 -8.83 7.15 11.83
CA GLU A 138 -7.68 7.51 10.97
C GLU A 138 -7.76 8.94 10.42
N THR A 139 -8.18 9.88 11.26
CA THR A 139 -8.31 11.29 10.88
C THR A 139 -6.98 12.03 10.88
N GLY A 140 -5.99 11.58 11.65
CA GLY A 140 -4.69 12.21 11.80
C GLY A 140 -3.61 11.66 10.87
N PHE A 141 -2.68 12.52 10.45
CA PHE A 141 -1.54 12.16 9.60
C PHE A 141 -0.30 11.80 10.43
N TYR A 142 -0.42 10.76 11.25
CA TYR A 142 0.66 10.22 12.09
C TYR A 142 0.47 8.71 12.26
N ARG A 143 1.53 8.01 12.65
CA ARG A 143 1.48 6.59 12.99
C ARG A 143 1.47 6.38 14.49
N VAL A 144 0.92 5.25 14.92
CA VAL A 144 0.86 4.89 16.33
C VAL A 144 1.52 3.53 16.57
N LYS A 145 2.38 3.46 17.58
CA LYS A 145 2.95 2.22 18.10
C LYS A 145 2.45 2.00 19.52
N TYR A 146 1.76 0.89 19.73
CA TYR A 146 1.28 0.51 21.06
C TYR A 146 2.24 -0.45 21.76
N SER A 147 2.06 -0.59 23.08
CA SER A 147 2.76 -1.57 23.91
C SER A 147 2.33 -3.00 23.57
N ASP A 148 3.15 -3.99 23.95
CA ASP A 148 2.81 -5.40 23.79
C ASP A 148 1.56 -5.79 24.59
N GLU A 149 1.35 -5.15 25.73
CA GLU A 149 0.15 -5.36 26.54
C GLU A 149 -1.12 -4.95 25.80
N PHE A 150 -1.11 -3.80 25.09
CA PHE A 150 -2.21 -3.38 24.25
C PHE A 150 -2.52 -4.44 23.19
N TYR A 151 -1.54 -4.85 22.39
CA TYR A 151 -1.76 -5.83 21.31
C TYR A 151 -2.19 -7.20 21.82
N SER A 152 -1.79 -7.59 23.05
CA SER A 152 -2.25 -8.87 23.63
C SER A 152 -3.74 -8.87 23.96
N LYS A 153 -4.27 -7.74 24.45
CA LYS A 153 -5.67 -7.53 24.82
C LYS A 153 -6.56 -7.09 23.65
N PHE A 154 -5.94 -6.63 22.54
CA PHE A 154 -6.66 -6.12 21.39
C PHE A 154 -7.48 -7.21 20.70
N ASP A 155 -8.77 -6.94 20.53
CA ASP A 155 -9.72 -7.79 19.78
C ASP A 155 -10.29 -6.99 18.59
N PRO A 156 -9.90 -7.33 17.34
CA PRO A 156 -10.43 -6.64 16.15
C PRO A 156 -11.90 -6.95 15.87
N ALA A 157 -12.52 -7.93 16.56
CA ALA A 157 -13.94 -8.23 16.44
C ALA A 157 -14.82 -7.38 17.36
N SER A 158 -14.22 -6.63 18.31
CA SER A 158 -14.95 -5.73 19.21
C SER A 158 -15.67 -4.63 18.43
N ASP A 159 -16.89 -4.31 18.82
CA ASP A 159 -17.67 -3.18 18.32
C ASP A 159 -17.09 -1.82 18.73
N ASP A 160 -16.10 -1.80 19.62
CA ASP A 160 -15.38 -0.59 20.02
C ASP A 160 -14.59 0.05 18.84
N PHE A 161 -14.29 -0.71 17.77
CA PHE A 161 -13.47 -0.24 16.66
C PHE A 161 -14.25 -0.15 15.34
N THR A 162 -14.15 1.01 14.69
CA THR A 162 -14.67 1.17 13.32
C THR A 162 -13.74 0.46 12.32
N GLU A 163 -14.19 0.31 11.07
CA GLU A 163 -13.36 -0.23 10.01
C GLU A 163 -12.10 0.63 9.78
N PHE A 164 -12.23 1.96 9.85
CA PHE A 164 -11.08 2.89 9.71
C PHE A 164 -10.08 2.76 10.86
N ASP A 165 -10.56 2.57 12.11
CA ASP A 165 -9.67 2.28 13.24
C ASP A 165 -8.80 1.05 13.00
N LEU A 166 -9.42 -0.02 12.48
CA LEU A 166 -8.73 -1.28 12.21
C LEU A 166 -7.76 -1.17 11.04
N ILE A 167 -8.15 -0.46 9.96
CA ILE A 167 -7.26 -0.16 8.82
C ILE A 167 -6.02 0.60 9.29
N GLY A 168 -6.19 1.59 10.16
CA GLY A 168 -5.08 2.35 10.72
C GLY A 168 -4.13 1.49 11.55
N ILE A 169 -4.67 0.65 12.45
CA ILE A 169 -3.85 -0.28 13.23
C ILE A 169 -3.06 -1.22 12.31
N VAL A 170 -3.69 -1.80 11.29
CA VAL A 170 -3.03 -2.70 10.34
C VAL A 170 -1.92 -1.97 9.57
N SER A 171 -2.23 -0.80 9.03
CA SER A 171 -1.25 0.02 8.30
C SER A 171 -0.06 0.44 9.17
N ASP A 172 -0.29 0.74 10.45
CA ASP A 172 0.77 1.05 11.41
C ASP A 172 1.63 -0.18 11.71
N LEU A 173 1.02 -1.33 11.95
CA LEU A 173 1.73 -2.60 12.17
C LEU A 173 2.65 -2.93 11.00
N TYR A 174 2.14 -2.84 9.77
CA TYR A 174 2.93 -3.09 8.57
C TYR A 174 4.12 -2.14 8.46
N ALA A 175 3.91 -0.83 8.65
CA ALA A 175 4.97 0.15 8.60
C ALA A 175 6.03 -0.06 9.70
N LEU A 176 5.62 -0.49 10.88
CA LEU A 176 6.53 -0.82 11.99
C LEU A 176 7.40 -2.04 11.68
N VAL A 177 6.85 -3.07 11.03
CA VAL A 177 7.64 -4.24 10.58
C VAL A 177 8.63 -3.83 9.51
N ILE A 178 8.16 -3.14 8.46
CA ILE A 178 9.03 -2.70 7.35
C ILE A 178 10.17 -1.80 7.85
N SER A 179 9.91 -0.95 8.84
CA SER A 179 10.94 -0.09 9.43
C SER A 179 11.82 -0.77 10.50
N GLY A 180 11.59 -2.07 10.78
CA GLY A 180 12.32 -2.82 11.80
C GLY A 180 11.98 -2.47 13.26
N ARG A 181 10.92 -1.67 13.48
CA ARG A 181 10.46 -1.25 14.82
C ARG A 181 9.51 -2.24 15.49
N MET A 182 9.07 -3.27 14.75
CA MET A 182 8.29 -4.40 15.25
C MET A 182 8.89 -5.70 14.73
N ASP A 183 8.88 -6.74 15.55
CA ASP A 183 9.29 -8.08 15.13
C ASP A 183 8.26 -8.74 14.22
N LEU A 184 8.73 -9.52 13.24
CA LEU A 184 7.88 -10.20 12.26
C LEU A 184 6.90 -11.18 12.91
N LYS A 185 7.38 -11.97 13.88
CA LYS A 185 6.52 -12.92 14.60
C LYS A 185 5.37 -12.21 15.31
N ARG A 186 5.67 -11.07 15.95
CA ARG A 186 4.66 -10.25 16.61
C ARG A 186 3.60 -9.74 15.63
N TYR A 187 4.04 -9.25 14.46
CA TYR A 187 3.15 -8.83 13.40
C TYR A 187 2.21 -9.95 12.94
N THR A 188 2.76 -11.13 12.61
CA THR A 188 1.97 -12.26 12.12
C THR A 188 0.97 -12.74 13.16
N ASP A 189 1.33 -12.74 14.45
CA ASP A 189 0.42 -13.10 15.56
C ASP A 189 -0.75 -12.12 15.68
N ILE A 190 -0.49 -10.80 15.51
CA ILE A 190 -1.54 -9.78 15.57
C ILE A 190 -2.44 -9.86 14.34
N ILE A 191 -1.87 -9.95 13.13
CA ILE A 191 -2.64 -10.08 11.89
C ILE A 191 -3.50 -11.35 11.89
N GLY A 192 -3.02 -12.43 12.51
CA GLY A 192 -3.81 -13.64 12.72
C GLY A 192 -5.14 -13.43 13.44
N LYS A 193 -5.29 -12.38 14.25
CA LYS A 193 -6.55 -12.04 14.95
C LYS A 193 -7.62 -11.46 14.02
N PHE A 194 -7.24 -10.97 12.83
CA PHE A 194 -8.16 -10.33 11.88
C PHE A 194 -8.87 -11.31 10.92
N LYS A 195 -8.57 -12.59 10.98
CA LYS A 195 -9.05 -13.60 10.03
C LYS A 195 -10.58 -13.66 9.86
N GLN A 196 -11.37 -13.26 10.84
CA GLN A 196 -12.84 -13.42 10.87
C GLN A 196 -13.60 -12.09 10.84
N ASN A 197 -13.01 -10.99 10.44
CA ASN A 197 -13.64 -9.67 10.61
C ASN A 197 -14.74 -9.35 9.57
N GLY A 198 -14.69 -9.83 8.33
CA GLY A 198 -15.73 -9.64 7.31
C GLY A 198 -15.81 -8.26 6.63
N ARG A 199 -14.96 -7.28 6.99
CA ARG A 199 -15.00 -5.91 6.46
C ARG A 199 -14.17 -5.79 5.18
N TYR A 200 -14.79 -5.32 4.10
CA TYR A 200 -14.22 -5.34 2.75
C TYR A 200 -12.90 -4.55 2.63
N ASN A 201 -12.89 -3.27 3.02
CA ASN A 201 -11.69 -2.43 2.85
C ASN A 201 -10.53 -2.89 3.73
N LEU A 202 -10.84 -3.38 4.94
CA LEU A 202 -9.86 -3.95 5.85
C LEU A 202 -9.20 -5.20 5.24
N TYR A 203 -9.98 -6.07 4.58
CA TYR A 203 -9.43 -7.26 3.93
C TYR A 203 -8.54 -6.92 2.75
N ILE A 204 -8.95 -5.96 1.91
CA ILE A 204 -8.11 -5.46 0.82
C ILE A 204 -6.78 -4.93 1.37
N GLN A 205 -6.81 -4.15 2.45
CA GLN A 205 -5.60 -3.60 3.07
C GLN A 205 -4.67 -4.72 3.56
N ILE A 206 -5.18 -5.64 4.38
CA ILE A 206 -4.39 -6.76 4.92
C ILE A 206 -3.86 -7.65 3.80
N SER A 207 -4.70 -8.00 2.82
CA SER A 207 -4.30 -8.82 1.68
C SER A 207 -3.16 -8.21 0.87
N ASN A 208 -3.19 -6.89 0.62
CA ASN A 208 -2.14 -6.20 -0.12
C ASN A 208 -0.82 -6.12 0.67
N GLU A 209 -0.89 -5.85 1.97
CA GLU A 209 0.29 -5.79 2.84
C GLU A 209 0.93 -7.17 3.02
N LEU A 210 0.12 -8.21 3.25
CA LEU A 210 0.61 -9.60 3.31
C LEU A 210 1.21 -10.05 1.99
N ALA A 211 0.64 -9.65 0.84
CA ALA A 211 1.20 -9.98 -0.46
C ALA A 211 2.56 -9.29 -0.70
N GLU A 212 2.70 -7.99 -0.37
CA GLU A 212 4.00 -7.32 -0.46
C GLU A 212 5.01 -7.98 0.48
N LEU A 213 4.62 -8.30 1.72
CA LEU A 213 5.48 -8.97 2.68
C LEU A 213 5.88 -10.38 2.22
N TYR A 214 4.95 -11.15 1.65
CA TYR A 214 5.24 -12.46 1.05
C TYR A 214 6.23 -12.33 -0.11
N HIS A 215 6.07 -11.38 -1.01
CA HIS A 215 7.03 -11.17 -2.10
C HIS A 215 8.41 -10.71 -1.60
N ILE A 216 8.48 -9.96 -0.50
CA ILE A 216 9.77 -9.59 0.12
C ILE A 216 10.45 -10.80 0.74
N LEU A 217 9.68 -11.63 1.47
CA LEU A 217 10.14 -12.72 2.30
C LEU A 217 9.60 -14.10 1.82
N TYR A 218 9.54 -14.32 0.52
CA TYR A 218 8.90 -15.51 -0.09
C TYR A 218 9.53 -16.85 0.32
N ARG A 219 10.76 -16.81 0.89
CA ARG A 219 11.46 -18.00 1.46
C ARG A 219 11.13 -18.22 2.94
N ASN A 220 10.42 -17.30 3.58
CA ASN A 220 10.07 -17.40 4.99
C ASN A 220 8.75 -18.17 5.17
N GLU A 221 8.82 -19.36 5.77
CA GLU A 221 7.65 -20.24 5.91
C GLU A 221 6.57 -19.66 6.83
N ASP A 222 6.92 -18.87 7.86
CA ASP A 222 5.93 -18.26 8.75
C ASP A 222 5.12 -17.18 8.00
N VAL A 223 5.78 -16.40 7.13
CA VAL A 223 5.11 -15.40 6.28
C VAL A 223 4.20 -16.09 5.27
N LYS A 224 4.71 -17.13 4.58
CA LYS A 224 3.93 -17.92 3.63
C LYS A 224 2.70 -18.54 4.29
N LYS A 225 2.89 -19.13 5.47
CA LYS A 225 1.80 -19.71 6.24
C LYS A 225 0.78 -18.66 6.66
N THR A 226 1.20 -17.51 7.16
CA THR A 226 0.30 -16.42 7.55
C THR A 226 -0.49 -15.91 6.36
N PHE A 227 0.17 -15.74 5.21
CA PHE A 227 -0.46 -15.34 3.95
C PHE A 227 -1.52 -16.36 3.52
N MET A 228 -1.19 -17.65 3.51
CA MET A 228 -2.10 -18.73 3.13
C MET A 228 -3.29 -18.83 4.10
N ASP A 229 -3.02 -18.96 5.39
CA ASP A 229 -4.06 -19.09 6.44
C ASP A 229 -5.05 -17.92 6.41
N PHE A 230 -4.57 -16.70 6.20
CA PHE A 230 -5.43 -15.52 6.12
C PHE A 230 -6.40 -15.62 4.93
N HIS A 231 -5.89 -15.94 3.73
CA HIS A 231 -6.72 -15.99 2.53
C HIS A 231 -7.65 -17.22 2.48
N GLU A 232 -7.25 -18.35 3.08
CA GLU A 232 -8.14 -19.50 3.23
C GLU A 232 -9.35 -19.19 4.12
N GLU A 233 -9.15 -18.51 5.25
CA GLU A 233 -10.25 -18.09 6.10
C GLU A 233 -11.18 -17.09 5.40
N GLN A 234 -10.60 -16.16 4.60
CA GLN A 234 -11.40 -15.27 3.77
C GLN A 234 -12.23 -16.04 2.73
N LYS A 235 -11.65 -17.02 2.05
CA LYS A 235 -12.36 -17.87 1.10
C LYS A 235 -13.57 -18.55 1.77
N LYS A 236 -13.37 -19.17 2.95
CA LYS A 236 -14.43 -19.82 3.70
C LYS A 236 -15.58 -18.86 4.08
N LEU A 237 -15.24 -17.65 4.54
CA LEU A 237 -16.24 -16.62 4.87
C LEU A 237 -17.03 -16.16 3.63
N LEU A 238 -16.36 -16.01 2.50
CA LEU A 238 -16.97 -15.59 1.25
C LEU A 238 -17.85 -16.68 0.64
N GLU A 239 -17.55 -17.96 0.83
CA GLU A 239 -18.34 -19.07 0.32
C GLU A 239 -19.59 -19.36 1.19
N LYS A 240 -19.51 -19.09 2.50
CA LYS A 240 -20.58 -19.36 3.46
C LYS A 240 -21.81 -18.47 3.25
N ASP A 241 -21.59 -17.22 2.90
CA ASP A 241 -22.66 -16.22 2.76
C ASP A 241 -22.70 -15.74 1.30
N ARG A 242 -23.54 -16.33 0.48
CA ARG A 242 -23.69 -16.03 -0.96
C ARG A 242 -24.78 -14.97 -1.13
N ASN A 243 -24.43 -13.70 -0.97
CA ASN A 243 -25.27 -12.59 -1.39
C ASN A 243 -24.65 -11.88 -2.60
N ASP A 244 -25.47 -11.20 -3.41
CA ASP A 244 -25.08 -10.54 -4.66
C ASP A 244 -24.37 -9.17 -4.44
N ASP A 245 -23.51 -9.06 -3.43
CA ASP A 245 -22.72 -7.84 -3.19
C ASP A 245 -21.51 -7.77 -4.12
N ILE A 246 -21.41 -6.67 -4.89
CA ILE A 246 -20.30 -6.40 -5.81
C ILE A 246 -18.95 -6.44 -5.10
N ASN A 247 -18.84 -5.83 -3.92
CA ASN A 247 -17.59 -5.82 -3.15
C ASN A 247 -17.15 -7.23 -2.78
N ARG A 248 -18.11 -8.11 -2.53
CA ARG A 248 -17.87 -9.50 -2.22
C ARG A 248 -17.33 -10.29 -3.41
N SER A 249 -17.87 -10.09 -4.61
CA SER A 249 -17.36 -10.72 -5.84
C SER A 249 -15.91 -10.29 -6.11
N ILE A 250 -15.62 -8.98 -6.02
CA ILE A 250 -14.27 -8.43 -6.19
C ILE A 250 -13.30 -9.05 -5.16
N LEU A 251 -13.70 -9.12 -3.89
CA LEU A 251 -12.87 -9.70 -2.84
C LEU A 251 -12.63 -11.20 -3.06
N HIS A 252 -13.63 -11.94 -3.51
CA HIS A 252 -13.52 -13.37 -3.82
C HIS A 252 -12.49 -13.60 -4.95
N GLY A 253 -12.57 -12.84 -6.03
CA GLY A 253 -11.58 -12.90 -7.12
C GLY A 253 -10.16 -12.58 -6.63
N LEU A 254 -10.00 -11.57 -5.77
CA LEU A 254 -8.70 -11.24 -5.17
C LEU A 254 -8.18 -12.38 -4.30
N VAL A 255 -8.99 -12.93 -3.41
CA VAL A 255 -8.62 -14.02 -2.49
C VAL A 255 -8.15 -15.25 -3.27
N LEU A 256 -8.93 -15.66 -4.29
CA LEU A 256 -8.55 -16.79 -5.14
C LEU A 256 -7.26 -16.52 -5.94
N ARG A 257 -7.06 -15.29 -6.40
CA ARG A 257 -5.82 -14.90 -7.06
C ARG A 257 -4.61 -15.04 -6.11
N ARG A 258 -4.76 -14.66 -4.84
CA ARG A 258 -3.72 -14.80 -3.81
C ARG A 258 -3.45 -16.26 -3.46
N LEU A 259 -4.49 -17.05 -3.27
CA LEU A 259 -4.35 -18.48 -2.99
C LEU A 259 -3.69 -19.23 -4.14
N ALA A 260 -4.01 -18.90 -5.40
CA ALA A 260 -3.35 -19.50 -6.55
C ALA A 260 -1.81 -19.30 -6.57
N GLU A 261 -1.27 -18.37 -5.80
CA GLU A 261 0.19 -18.19 -5.65
C GLU A 261 0.84 -19.28 -4.79
N VAL A 262 0.11 -19.86 -3.84
CA VAL A 262 0.69 -20.71 -2.79
C VAL A 262 0.02 -22.08 -2.66
N ASP A 263 -1.19 -22.25 -3.22
CA ASP A 263 -2.00 -23.46 -3.17
C ASP A 263 -2.13 -24.07 -4.58
N GLU A 264 -1.57 -25.26 -4.76
CA GLU A 264 -1.54 -25.96 -6.06
C GLU A 264 -2.90 -26.53 -6.47
N ASP A 265 -3.76 -26.90 -5.51
CA ASP A 265 -5.11 -27.42 -5.79
C ASP A 265 -6.00 -26.30 -6.30
N ILE A 266 -6.05 -25.16 -5.59
CA ILE A 266 -6.79 -23.97 -6.05
C ILE A 266 -6.26 -23.46 -7.39
N CYS A 267 -4.93 -23.44 -7.56
CA CYS A 267 -4.31 -23.09 -8.83
C CYS A 267 -4.79 -24.02 -9.95
N GLY A 268 -4.85 -25.35 -9.70
CA GLY A 268 -5.34 -26.33 -10.66
C GLY A 268 -6.81 -26.15 -11.04
N GLU A 269 -7.67 -25.94 -10.05
CA GLU A 269 -9.10 -25.71 -10.26
C GLU A 269 -9.37 -24.46 -11.11
N LEU A 270 -8.66 -23.36 -10.82
CA LEU A 270 -8.79 -22.12 -11.59
C LEU A 270 -8.24 -22.27 -13.00
N ALA A 271 -7.06 -22.90 -13.16
CA ALA A 271 -6.44 -23.11 -14.46
C ALA A 271 -7.34 -23.91 -15.44
N ALA A 272 -8.10 -24.88 -14.95
CA ALA A 272 -9.03 -25.68 -15.74
C ALA A 272 -10.14 -24.84 -16.40
N LYS A 273 -10.47 -23.66 -15.85
CA LYS A 273 -11.50 -22.76 -16.37
C LYS A 273 -11.00 -21.82 -17.47
N TYR A 274 -9.70 -21.78 -17.74
CA TYR A 274 -9.07 -20.76 -18.60
C TYR A 274 -9.65 -20.71 -20.03
N HIS A 275 -9.87 -21.85 -20.65
CA HIS A 275 -10.35 -21.88 -22.04
C HIS A 275 -11.72 -21.26 -22.22
N HIS A 276 -12.52 -21.19 -21.17
CA HIS A 276 -13.87 -20.64 -21.17
C HIS A 276 -14.05 -19.50 -20.13
N MET A 277 -12.94 -18.82 -19.79
CA MET A 277 -12.93 -17.80 -18.75
C MET A 277 -13.94 -16.66 -18.97
N GLU A 278 -14.33 -16.41 -20.23
CA GLU A 278 -15.34 -15.39 -20.56
C GLU A 278 -16.74 -15.73 -20.02
N ARG A 279 -16.99 -16.99 -19.65
CA ARG A 279 -18.25 -17.45 -19.05
C ARG A 279 -18.25 -17.37 -17.54
N GLU A 280 -17.07 -17.19 -16.93
CA GLU A 280 -16.89 -17.04 -15.50
C GLU A 280 -17.14 -15.59 -15.07
N ASP A 281 -17.37 -15.40 -13.77
CA ASP A 281 -17.53 -14.08 -13.17
C ASP A 281 -16.33 -13.17 -13.56
N PRO A 282 -16.58 -11.94 -14.03
CA PRO A 282 -15.53 -11.00 -14.42
C PRO A 282 -14.44 -10.79 -13.37
N ASP A 283 -14.80 -10.79 -12.09
CA ASP A 283 -13.86 -10.59 -10.99
C ASP A 283 -12.92 -11.79 -10.77
N MET A 284 -13.34 -12.99 -11.23
CA MET A 284 -12.54 -14.22 -11.18
C MET A 284 -11.51 -14.35 -12.30
N ARG A 285 -11.69 -13.64 -13.42
CA ARG A 285 -10.92 -13.88 -14.65
C ARG A 285 -9.42 -13.60 -14.50
N ASN A 286 -9.05 -12.65 -13.65
CA ASN A 286 -7.64 -12.38 -13.33
C ASN A 286 -7.00 -13.58 -12.61
N ALA A 287 -7.70 -14.16 -11.64
CA ALA A 287 -7.24 -15.35 -10.93
C ALA A 287 -7.10 -16.56 -11.86
N ILE A 288 -8.07 -16.77 -12.75
CA ILE A 288 -8.08 -17.86 -13.74
C ILE A 288 -6.91 -17.72 -14.71
N ALA A 289 -6.69 -16.53 -15.27
CA ALA A 289 -5.59 -16.28 -16.21
C ALA A 289 -4.22 -16.49 -15.55
N TYR A 290 -4.04 -16.00 -14.33
CA TYR A 290 -2.82 -16.21 -13.58
C TYR A 290 -2.56 -17.69 -13.28
N ALA A 291 -3.58 -18.40 -12.80
CA ALA A 291 -3.46 -19.82 -12.47
C ALA A 291 -3.07 -20.68 -13.68
N PHE A 292 -3.63 -20.37 -14.86
CA PHE A 292 -3.27 -21.08 -16.10
C PHE A 292 -1.80 -20.87 -16.44
N VAL A 293 -1.33 -19.62 -16.44
CA VAL A 293 0.06 -19.28 -16.74
C VAL A 293 1.01 -19.94 -15.75
N LYS A 294 0.70 -19.85 -14.46
CA LYS A 294 1.54 -20.46 -13.40
C LYS A 294 1.65 -21.98 -13.54
N LYS A 295 0.54 -22.65 -13.88
CA LYS A 295 0.47 -24.12 -13.92
C LYS A 295 1.03 -24.71 -15.20
N HIS A 296 0.75 -24.10 -16.35
CA HIS A 296 1.05 -24.67 -17.65
C HIS A 296 2.28 -24.07 -18.33
N ASP A 297 2.61 -22.81 -17.99
CA ASP A 297 3.73 -22.07 -18.57
C ASP A 297 3.78 -22.16 -20.11
N ASP A 298 2.59 -21.96 -20.76
CA ASP A 298 2.37 -22.10 -22.19
C ASP A 298 2.22 -20.73 -22.85
N PRO A 299 3.30 -20.17 -23.45
CA PRO A 299 3.25 -18.86 -24.10
C PRO A 299 2.31 -18.83 -25.32
N GLU A 300 2.30 -19.89 -26.14
CA GLU A 300 1.51 -19.93 -27.37
C GLU A 300 0.00 -19.94 -27.06
N ALA A 301 -0.44 -20.81 -26.15
CA ALA A 301 -1.83 -20.85 -25.72
C ALA A 301 -2.25 -19.53 -25.06
N THR A 302 -1.37 -18.91 -24.27
CA THR A 302 -1.64 -17.65 -23.58
C THR A 302 -1.76 -16.48 -24.56
N ILE A 303 -0.87 -16.38 -25.56
CA ILE A 303 -0.92 -15.36 -26.60
C ILE A 303 -2.16 -15.54 -27.48
N LYS A 304 -2.46 -16.77 -27.91
CA LYS A 304 -3.66 -17.09 -28.69
C LYS A 304 -4.94 -16.67 -27.95
N LYS A 305 -5.00 -16.93 -26.64
CA LYS A 305 -6.13 -16.49 -25.81
C LYS A 305 -6.24 -14.98 -25.78
N TYR A 306 -5.14 -14.27 -25.47
CA TYR A 306 -5.09 -12.80 -25.46
C TYR A 306 -5.64 -12.19 -26.75
N GLU A 307 -5.28 -12.74 -27.91
CA GLU A 307 -5.70 -12.24 -29.21
C GLU A 307 -7.16 -12.55 -29.53
N SER A 308 -7.69 -13.65 -29.02
CA SER A 308 -9.09 -14.04 -29.22
C SER A 308 -10.09 -13.21 -28.41
N LEU A 309 -9.65 -12.60 -27.32
CA LEU A 309 -10.49 -11.84 -26.40
C LEU A 309 -10.94 -10.50 -27.01
N LYS A 310 -12.23 -10.18 -26.88
CA LYS A 310 -12.84 -8.93 -27.32
C LYS A 310 -12.92 -7.88 -26.23
N ASN A 311 -13.07 -8.31 -24.97
CA ASN A 311 -13.18 -7.43 -23.81
C ASN A 311 -11.79 -6.96 -23.38
N ASP A 312 -11.60 -5.65 -23.22
CA ASP A 312 -10.30 -5.06 -22.84
C ASP A 312 -9.86 -5.46 -21.43
N ASN A 313 -10.78 -5.61 -20.47
CA ASN A 313 -10.43 -6.02 -19.11
C ASN A 313 -9.92 -7.47 -19.11
N ASP A 314 -10.54 -8.36 -19.89
CA ASP A 314 -10.10 -9.74 -20.01
C ASP A 314 -8.73 -9.83 -20.69
N ARG A 315 -8.50 -9.01 -21.72
CA ARG A 315 -7.17 -8.89 -22.36
C ARG A 315 -6.11 -8.42 -21.38
N VAL A 316 -6.43 -7.42 -20.55
CA VAL A 316 -5.52 -6.93 -19.53
C VAL A 316 -5.23 -8.01 -18.46
N ALA A 317 -6.23 -8.78 -18.04
CA ALA A 317 -6.04 -9.88 -17.11
C ALA A 317 -5.04 -10.94 -17.64
N VAL A 318 -5.20 -11.34 -18.90
CA VAL A 318 -4.26 -12.27 -19.55
C VAL A 318 -2.89 -11.62 -19.74
N LEU A 319 -2.81 -10.36 -20.17
CA LEU A 319 -1.55 -9.64 -20.37
C LEU A 319 -0.73 -9.53 -19.09
N VAL A 320 -1.38 -9.19 -17.97
CA VAL A 320 -0.72 -9.15 -16.65
C VAL A 320 -0.22 -10.55 -16.26
N SER A 321 -1.00 -11.59 -16.54
CA SER A 321 -0.60 -12.96 -16.25
C SER A 321 0.62 -13.41 -17.06
N MET A 322 0.78 -12.94 -18.32
CA MET A 322 1.94 -13.22 -19.17
C MET A 322 3.28 -12.81 -18.51
N GLY A 323 3.28 -11.84 -17.58
CA GLY A 323 4.48 -11.48 -16.83
C GLY A 323 5.06 -12.62 -15.98
N ASN A 324 4.30 -13.69 -15.76
CA ASN A 324 4.73 -14.90 -15.04
C ASN A 324 5.10 -16.07 -15.94
N LEU A 325 4.99 -15.93 -17.27
CA LEU A 325 5.56 -16.90 -18.22
C LEU A 325 7.07 -16.91 -18.10
N LYS A 326 7.67 -18.12 -18.06
CA LYS A 326 9.08 -18.28 -17.71
C LYS A 326 9.98 -18.29 -18.96
N GLY A 327 11.16 -17.78 -18.76
CA GLY A 327 12.23 -17.91 -19.73
C GLY A 327 12.28 -16.85 -20.82
N LYS A 328 13.44 -16.79 -21.49
CA LYS A 328 13.77 -15.77 -22.47
C LYS A 328 12.89 -15.86 -23.72
N GLU A 329 12.52 -17.06 -24.14
CA GLU A 329 11.69 -17.26 -25.34
C GLU A 329 10.31 -16.63 -25.17
N ALA A 330 9.62 -16.91 -24.05
CA ALA A 330 8.34 -16.30 -23.73
C ALA A 330 8.42 -14.77 -23.66
N MET A 331 9.47 -14.24 -23.02
CA MET A 331 9.72 -12.80 -22.98
C MET A 331 9.87 -12.20 -24.39
N GLU A 332 10.67 -12.80 -25.28
CA GLU A 332 10.90 -12.30 -26.63
C GLU A 332 9.62 -12.33 -27.47
N MET A 333 8.79 -13.38 -27.34
CA MET A 333 7.49 -13.45 -28.00
C MET A 333 6.61 -12.25 -27.60
N ILE A 334 6.54 -11.92 -26.31
CA ILE A 334 5.70 -10.83 -25.82
C ILE A 334 6.29 -9.46 -26.20
N PHE A 335 7.60 -9.30 -26.18
CA PHE A 335 8.25 -8.07 -26.66
C PHE A 335 8.00 -7.84 -28.15
N THR A 336 7.93 -8.92 -28.94
CA THR A 336 7.55 -8.86 -30.35
C THR A 336 6.11 -8.39 -30.52
N LEU A 337 5.16 -8.96 -29.75
CA LEU A 337 3.77 -8.52 -29.75
C LEU A 337 3.61 -7.03 -29.42
N ALA A 338 4.38 -6.55 -28.44
CA ALA A 338 4.39 -5.14 -28.06
C ALA A 338 4.93 -4.25 -29.19
N LYS A 339 6.05 -4.66 -29.81
CA LYS A 339 6.68 -3.94 -30.91
C LYS A 339 5.77 -3.88 -32.15
N ASP A 340 5.07 -4.96 -32.46
CA ASP A 340 4.16 -5.07 -33.60
C ASP A 340 2.82 -4.35 -33.35
N GLY A 341 2.61 -3.75 -32.17
CA GLY A 341 1.39 -3.03 -31.82
C GLY A 341 0.19 -3.94 -31.52
N ARG A 342 0.40 -5.25 -31.37
CA ARG A 342 -0.63 -6.23 -30.97
C ARG A 342 -1.01 -6.09 -29.49
N ILE A 343 -0.11 -5.53 -28.67
CA ILE A 343 -0.41 -5.03 -27.32
C ILE A 343 -0.61 -3.51 -27.40
N LYS A 344 -1.70 -3.00 -26.80
CA LYS A 344 -1.95 -1.55 -26.75
C LYS A 344 -0.83 -0.85 -25.97
N LYS A 345 -0.27 0.23 -26.50
CA LYS A 345 0.85 0.98 -25.88
C LYS A 345 0.57 1.37 -24.42
N GLN A 346 -0.67 1.73 -24.11
CA GLN A 346 -1.07 2.10 -22.74
C GLN A 346 -1.01 0.93 -21.75
N ASP A 347 -1.10 -0.33 -22.22
CA ASP A 347 -1.15 -1.52 -21.39
C ASP A 347 0.21 -2.21 -21.25
N GLU A 348 1.20 -1.86 -22.11
CA GLU A 348 2.55 -2.46 -22.07
C GLU A 348 3.21 -2.34 -20.68
N SER A 349 3.01 -1.20 -19.99
CA SER A 349 3.57 -0.98 -18.67
C SER A 349 3.05 -1.98 -17.62
N ARG A 350 1.83 -2.51 -17.80
CA ARG A 350 1.24 -3.53 -16.91
C ARG A 350 1.98 -4.85 -17.02
N TYR A 351 2.30 -5.27 -18.25
CA TYR A 351 3.12 -6.45 -18.48
C TYR A 351 4.51 -6.29 -17.88
N TYR A 352 5.23 -5.20 -18.16
CA TYR A 352 6.57 -4.98 -17.63
C TYR A 352 6.60 -4.91 -16.10
N THR A 353 5.56 -4.37 -15.48
CA THR A 353 5.44 -4.36 -14.01
C THR A 353 5.24 -5.79 -13.48
N SER A 354 4.33 -6.56 -14.06
CA SER A 354 4.11 -7.96 -13.66
C SER A 354 5.34 -8.83 -13.86
N PHE A 355 6.02 -8.67 -15.00
CA PHE A 355 7.26 -9.37 -15.30
C PHE A 355 8.38 -9.06 -14.30
N GLY A 356 8.55 -7.78 -13.94
CA GLY A 356 9.52 -7.36 -12.94
C GLY A 356 9.18 -7.74 -11.49
N LEU A 357 7.91 -8.05 -11.20
CA LEU A 357 7.46 -8.53 -9.88
C LEU A 357 7.42 -10.06 -9.79
N SER A 358 7.57 -10.77 -10.90
CA SER A 358 7.56 -12.23 -10.91
C SER A 358 8.82 -12.79 -10.23
N ILE A 359 8.62 -13.63 -9.23
CA ILE A 359 9.72 -14.26 -8.49
C ILE A 359 10.60 -15.12 -9.44
N ASP A 360 9.97 -15.79 -10.39
CA ASP A 360 10.67 -16.68 -11.35
C ASP A 360 11.43 -15.89 -12.42
N ASN A 361 11.01 -14.68 -12.76
CA ASN A 361 11.57 -13.87 -13.85
C ASN A 361 12.47 -12.70 -13.40
N LYS A 362 12.68 -12.50 -12.10
CA LYS A 362 13.39 -11.32 -11.58
C LYS A 362 14.79 -11.13 -12.19
N ASP A 363 15.53 -12.21 -12.41
CA ASP A 363 16.87 -12.15 -13.01
C ASP A 363 16.81 -11.75 -14.48
N LEU A 364 15.92 -12.39 -15.24
CA LEU A 364 15.68 -12.06 -16.64
C LEU A 364 15.16 -10.63 -16.83
N ALA A 365 14.27 -10.18 -15.95
CA ALA A 365 13.77 -8.81 -15.94
C ALA A 365 14.88 -7.79 -15.60
N PHE A 366 15.76 -8.12 -14.66
CA PHE A 366 16.92 -7.29 -14.33
C PHE A 366 17.87 -7.13 -15.54
N GLU A 367 18.22 -8.23 -16.20
CA GLU A 367 19.08 -8.23 -17.40
C GLU A 367 18.49 -7.41 -18.55
N ASN A 368 17.15 -7.28 -18.62
CA ASN A 368 16.45 -6.59 -19.69
C ASN A 368 15.90 -5.22 -19.28
N ILE A 369 16.23 -4.70 -18.09
CA ILE A 369 15.64 -3.45 -17.58
C ILE A 369 15.94 -2.24 -18.46
N GLU A 370 17.15 -2.13 -19.04
CA GLU A 370 17.51 -1.05 -19.95
C GLU A 370 16.65 -1.07 -21.21
N ARG A 371 16.38 -2.26 -21.77
CA ARG A 371 15.52 -2.47 -22.95
C ARG A 371 14.06 -2.09 -22.63
N ILE A 372 13.56 -2.49 -21.45
CA ILE A 372 12.21 -2.14 -20.98
C ILE A 372 12.07 -0.62 -20.83
N VAL A 373 13.05 0.04 -20.20
CA VAL A 373 13.07 1.49 -20.03
C VAL A 373 13.13 2.22 -21.38
N ALA A 374 13.94 1.74 -22.32
CA ALA A 374 14.02 2.30 -23.67
C ALA A 374 12.64 2.21 -24.36
N ARG A 375 11.97 1.06 -24.28
CA ARG A 375 10.64 0.88 -24.86
C ARG A 375 9.59 1.78 -24.23
N LEU A 376 9.56 1.91 -22.90
CA LEU A 376 8.61 2.78 -22.21
C LEU A 376 8.83 4.27 -22.53
N ASN A 377 10.09 4.69 -22.75
CA ASN A 377 10.40 6.05 -23.19
C ASN A 377 9.97 6.31 -24.64
N GLU A 378 10.04 5.30 -25.50
CA GLU A 378 9.54 5.36 -26.91
C GLU A 378 8.03 5.60 -26.96
N ILE A 379 7.25 4.88 -26.15
CA ILE A 379 5.79 4.91 -26.20
C ILE A 379 5.16 5.99 -25.31
N SER A 380 5.93 6.63 -24.42
CA SER A 380 5.43 7.63 -23.46
C SER A 380 6.45 8.76 -23.25
N SER A 381 6.10 9.97 -23.70
CA SER A 381 6.98 11.15 -23.59
C SER A 381 7.18 11.68 -22.15
N GLY A 382 6.31 11.29 -21.21
CA GLY A 382 6.24 11.91 -19.87
C GLY A 382 7.15 11.30 -18.80
N GLY A 383 7.81 10.16 -19.04
CA GLY A 383 8.65 9.46 -18.06
C GLY A 383 7.93 8.89 -16.84
N ARG A 384 6.61 9.14 -16.69
CA ARG A 384 5.79 8.65 -15.57
C ARG A 384 5.76 7.13 -15.49
N ASN A 385 5.61 6.45 -16.64
CA ASN A 385 5.54 4.99 -16.69
C ASN A 385 6.86 4.38 -16.21
N VAL A 386 8.00 4.93 -16.63
CA VAL A 386 9.34 4.48 -16.17
C VAL A 386 9.49 4.76 -14.67
N SER A 387 9.13 5.96 -14.20
CA SER A 387 9.23 6.31 -12.79
C SER A 387 8.39 5.38 -11.89
N ASN A 388 7.16 5.06 -12.30
CA ASN A 388 6.28 4.13 -11.60
C ASN A 388 6.85 2.70 -11.62
N LEU A 389 7.31 2.23 -12.78
CA LEU A 389 7.94 0.92 -12.91
C LEU A 389 9.12 0.82 -11.94
N MET A 390 10.08 1.75 -12.00
CA MET A 390 11.28 1.72 -11.15
C MET A 390 10.94 1.70 -9.65
N SER A 391 9.99 2.52 -9.21
CA SER A 391 9.58 2.53 -7.80
C SER A 391 8.92 1.23 -7.33
N SER A 392 8.33 0.46 -8.25
CA SER A 392 7.62 -0.78 -7.94
C SER A 392 8.51 -2.02 -8.04
N VAL A 393 9.35 -2.11 -9.09
CA VAL A 393 10.06 -3.36 -9.37
C VAL A 393 11.49 -3.42 -8.82
N LEU A 394 12.19 -2.27 -8.67
CA LEU A 394 13.58 -2.26 -8.19
C LEU A 394 13.77 -2.93 -6.83
N PRO A 395 12.84 -2.79 -5.86
CA PRO A 395 12.95 -3.44 -4.57
C PRO A 395 13.02 -4.98 -4.64
N PHE A 396 12.55 -5.56 -5.74
CA PHE A 396 12.51 -6.99 -5.99
C PHE A 396 13.60 -7.42 -6.97
N LEU A 397 13.79 -6.69 -8.07
CA LEU A 397 14.84 -6.99 -9.05
C LEU A 397 16.26 -6.87 -8.48
N GLY A 398 16.47 -5.95 -7.55
CA GLY A 398 17.74 -5.70 -6.91
C GLY A 398 18.09 -6.64 -5.76
N GLU A 399 17.25 -7.63 -5.45
CA GLU A 399 17.48 -8.59 -4.36
C GLU A 399 18.86 -9.25 -4.45
N GLY A 400 19.67 -9.07 -3.40
CA GLY A 400 21.03 -9.62 -3.31
C GLY A 400 22.08 -8.95 -4.20
N ARG A 401 21.72 -7.87 -4.95
CA ARG A 401 22.62 -7.17 -5.89
C ARG A 401 22.50 -5.65 -5.84
N THR A 402 22.36 -5.09 -4.64
CA THR A 402 22.10 -3.66 -4.42
C THR A 402 23.11 -2.75 -5.12
N ASP A 403 24.42 -3.04 -5.04
CA ASP A 403 25.45 -2.21 -5.65
C ASP A 403 25.44 -2.27 -7.19
N GLU A 404 25.19 -3.43 -7.77
CA GLU A 404 24.99 -3.60 -9.20
C GLU A 404 23.77 -2.84 -9.67
N THR A 405 22.65 -2.92 -8.92
CA THR A 405 21.43 -2.17 -9.20
C THR A 405 21.66 -0.67 -9.17
N LYS A 406 22.41 -0.14 -8.19
CA LYS A 406 22.76 1.29 -8.14
C LYS A 406 23.54 1.72 -9.38
N LYS A 407 24.57 0.96 -9.75
CA LYS A 407 25.39 1.26 -10.94
C LYS A 407 24.57 1.24 -12.23
N LEU A 408 23.65 0.28 -12.36
CA LEU A 408 22.75 0.18 -13.50
C LEU A 408 21.77 1.36 -13.55
N MET A 409 21.21 1.73 -12.40
CA MET A 409 20.29 2.88 -12.33
C MET A 409 20.96 4.21 -12.63
N ASP A 410 22.22 4.40 -12.28
CA ASP A 410 22.96 5.63 -12.62
C ASP A 410 23.15 5.82 -14.13
N LYS A 411 23.22 4.73 -14.92
CA LYS A 411 23.29 4.78 -16.39
C LYS A 411 22.00 5.27 -17.04
N ILE A 412 20.83 4.88 -16.48
CA ILE A 412 19.51 5.15 -17.08
C ILE A 412 18.77 6.33 -16.42
N ARG A 413 19.34 6.90 -15.34
CA ARG A 413 18.76 8.03 -14.61
C ARG A 413 18.70 9.29 -15.48
N ASN A 414 17.56 9.97 -15.43
CA ASN A 414 17.32 11.27 -16.03
C ASN A 414 16.28 12.06 -15.22
N ASP A 415 16.00 13.31 -15.59
CA ASP A 415 15.08 14.18 -14.85
C ASP A 415 13.64 13.61 -14.74
N LYS A 416 13.21 12.79 -15.70
CA LYS A 416 11.86 12.26 -15.74
C LYS A 416 11.66 11.00 -14.85
N ASN A 417 12.74 10.25 -14.60
CA ASN A 417 12.67 8.99 -13.85
C ASN A 417 13.44 9.00 -12.51
N LYS A 418 14.25 10.03 -12.23
CA LYS A 418 15.12 10.11 -11.04
C LYS A 418 14.40 9.86 -9.72
N LEU A 419 13.15 10.34 -9.59
CA LEU A 419 12.37 10.16 -8.38
C LEU A 419 11.90 8.70 -8.19
N GLY A 420 11.47 8.04 -9.26
CA GLY A 420 11.09 6.63 -9.22
C GLY A 420 12.27 5.72 -8.88
N ILE A 421 13.43 6.00 -9.48
CA ILE A 421 14.69 5.30 -9.19
C ILE A 421 15.08 5.50 -7.72
N ALA A 422 15.08 6.74 -7.23
CA ALA A 422 15.45 7.02 -5.84
C ALA A 422 14.54 6.27 -4.84
N LYS A 423 13.22 6.27 -5.08
CA LYS A 423 12.25 5.53 -4.27
C LYS A 423 12.47 4.01 -4.32
N GLY A 424 12.71 3.49 -5.51
CA GLY A 424 12.95 2.06 -5.70
C GLY A 424 14.22 1.59 -5.00
N LEU A 425 15.32 2.37 -5.09
CA LEU A 425 16.57 2.08 -4.40
C LEU A 425 16.44 2.19 -2.87
N GLU A 426 15.73 3.22 -2.36
CA GLU A 426 15.45 3.33 -0.92
C GLU A 426 14.66 2.12 -0.40
N LYS A 427 13.59 1.72 -1.10
CA LYS A 427 12.84 0.51 -0.76
C LYS A 427 13.70 -0.76 -0.84
N LEU A 428 14.57 -0.88 -1.85
CA LEU A 428 15.49 -2.00 -1.98
C LEU A 428 16.35 -2.16 -0.73
N GLU A 429 16.99 -1.07 -0.28
CA GLU A 429 17.82 -1.09 0.93
C GLU A 429 17.03 -1.47 2.20
N ILE A 430 15.78 -1.05 2.30
CA ILE A 430 14.89 -1.42 3.40
C ILE A 430 14.55 -2.92 3.33
N PHE A 431 14.20 -3.42 2.15
CA PHE A 431 13.81 -4.83 1.97
C PHE A 431 15.00 -5.77 2.14
N GLU A 432 16.20 -5.36 1.73
CA GLU A 432 17.43 -6.16 1.98
C GLU A 432 17.66 -6.37 3.48
N LYS A 433 17.50 -5.35 4.31
CA LYS A 433 17.61 -5.48 5.78
C LYS A 433 16.59 -6.48 6.34
N LEU A 434 15.36 -6.50 5.80
CA LEU A 434 14.34 -7.47 6.21
C LEU A 434 14.73 -8.89 5.78
N ARG A 435 15.22 -9.06 4.54
CA ARG A 435 15.68 -10.35 4.02
C ARG A 435 16.85 -10.90 4.83
N GLU A 436 17.86 -10.07 5.11
CA GLU A 436 19.00 -10.44 5.96
C GLU A 436 18.57 -10.92 7.35
N LYS A 437 17.54 -10.31 7.91
CA LYS A 437 17.03 -10.63 9.24
C LYS A 437 16.15 -11.89 9.26
N TYR A 438 15.30 -12.11 8.25
CA TYR A 438 14.20 -13.06 8.31
C TYR A 438 14.23 -14.19 7.26
N ASN A 439 15.08 -14.15 6.23
CA ASN A 439 15.27 -15.23 5.25
C ASN A 439 16.44 -16.18 5.62
N LYS A 440 16.71 -16.36 6.90
CA LYS A 440 17.76 -17.27 7.37
C LYS A 440 17.28 -18.70 7.40
#